data_a0fbd3c9f42e232e533629cc3b3bb9cd
#
_entry.id   a0fbd3c9f42e232e533629cc3b3bb9cd
#
_cell.length_a   1.000
_cell.length_b   1.000
_cell.length_c   1.000
_cell.angle_alpha   90.00
_cell.angle_beta   90.00
_cell.angle_gamma   90.00
#
_symmetry.space_group_name_H-M   'P 1'
#
loop_
_entity.id
_entity.type
_entity.pdbx_description
1 polymer ?
#
loop_
_entity_poly.entity_id
_entity_poly.type
_entity_poly.pdbx_seq_one_letter_code
_entity_poly.pdbx_strand_id
1 'polypeptide(L)'
;MPGQTLASLATVMLVSVTAYANPASLVPGGVDSVSGSDQFLAQSRVNVIGAVDYEYEHDTSTIWRESDKDTTADPLGALPRHRDLGFRQDRHTITPRLAVGIFHDTFFTAALPVVITQSRELHLDTGVTREGSSTVQSGLLPAAGYDAQDPTTPPSGDVMFRGPTRHGIDQIQLGLGFAPMNQQRDETKPTWKLGAELRLAIGQVMKFDPMAPGANSGVSSGVHELKLWTSFDRKLDWVEPWVQIFWQVPLATTSDSLFQEPGFGAVNTAKSQIAGVEFGCEISALDNVTERNRISIDIGGKAIAHFEGRDYSEMWEVFAFAGDSRGTGPLILDSDPVKTGVQATSYPGISNIENYLETTAKLAVRAEIGPHVRFVVGADIVWKTDHVITFADAGVDLPTCGSGQTTHCETTNNDVVNPGTVEVNPLHVGGIDLVGHRYHSEDNFGIVLGVSGQVIF
;
A
#
# COMPACT_ATOMS: atom_id res chain seq x y z
N MET A 1 -9.48 40.79 41.32
CA MET A 1 -8.93 39.45 41.12
C MET A 1 -9.87 38.72 40.20
N PRO A 2 -9.48 38.53 38.94
CA PRO A 2 -9.84 37.34 38.21
C PRO A 2 -8.62 36.89 37.37
N GLY A 3 -8.14 35.72 37.62
CA GLY A 3 -6.94 35.25 36.91
C GLY A 3 -6.64 33.80 37.26
N GLN A 4 -7.57 32.87 37.09
CA GLN A 4 -7.30 31.43 37.28
C GLN A 4 -8.26 30.49 36.55
N THR A 5 -8.67 30.78 35.35
CA THR A 5 -9.55 29.86 34.59
C THR A 5 -9.09 29.52 33.19
N LEU A 6 -7.92 29.98 32.76
CA LEU A 6 -7.41 29.69 31.40
C LEU A 6 -6.34 28.57 31.34
N ALA A 7 -5.83 28.13 32.49
CA ALA A 7 -4.78 27.08 32.51
C ALA A 7 -5.34 25.64 32.50
N SER A 8 -6.64 25.45 32.69
CA SER A 8 -7.24 24.11 32.84
C SER A 8 -7.78 23.50 31.56
N LEU A 9 -7.88 24.27 30.46
CA LEU A 9 -8.35 23.76 29.16
C LEU A 9 -7.25 23.20 28.27
N ALA A 10 -5.99 23.51 28.58
CA ALA A 10 -4.85 23.05 27.77
C ALA A 10 -4.41 21.61 28.11
N THR A 11 -4.83 21.05 29.22
CA THR A 11 -4.37 19.75 29.71
C THR A 11 -5.30 18.57 29.35
N VAL A 12 -6.46 18.82 28.79
CA VAL A 12 -7.44 17.77 28.41
C VAL A 12 -7.37 17.41 26.94
N MET A 13 -6.62 18.11 26.11
CA MET A 13 -6.50 17.82 24.67
C MET A 13 -5.26 17.00 24.27
N LEU A 14 -4.73 16.20 25.16
CA LEU A 14 -3.66 15.23 24.84
C LEU A 14 -4.21 13.79 24.71
N VAL A 15 -5.46 13.65 24.29
CA VAL A 15 -6.06 12.35 24.01
C VAL A 15 -6.16 12.16 22.51
N SER A 16 -5.32 11.28 22.01
CA SER A 16 -5.41 10.53 20.74
C SER A 16 -6.09 11.25 19.59
N VAL A 17 -5.32 11.82 18.79
CA VAL A 17 -5.71 12.55 17.60
C VAL A 17 -4.97 11.96 16.43
N THR A 18 -5.57 11.75 15.35
CA THR A 18 -5.10 10.97 14.22
C THR A 18 -5.11 11.77 12.91
N ALA A 19 -4.11 11.68 12.08
CA ALA A 19 -3.90 12.50 10.90
C ALA A 19 -3.93 11.77 9.57
N TYR A 20 -4.12 12.51 8.58
CA TYR A 20 -3.89 12.16 7.21
C TYR A 20 -2.39 12.06 6.91
N ALA A 21 -1.87 10.88 6.68
CA ALA A 21 -0.58 10.69 6.06
C ALA A 21 -0.70 10.28 4.59
N ASN A 22 -1.62 10.83 3.87
CA ASN A 22 -1.48 10.79 2.43
C ASN A 22 -0.58 11.96 2.03
N PRO A 23 0.63 11.72 1.46
CA PRO A 23 1.49 12.79 0.95
C PRO A 23 0.79 13.67 -0.08
N ALA A 24 -0.20 13.13 -0.74
CA ALA A 24 -1.11 13.89 -1.55
C ALA A 24 -1.90 14.96 -0.74
N SER A 25 -2.08 14.81 0.55
CA SER A 25 -2.88 15.74 1.35
C SER A 25 -2.22 17.09 1.63
N LEU A 26 -0.93 17.27 1.36
CA LEU A 26 -0.35 18.62 1.31
C LEU A 26 -0.71 19.38 0.05
N VAL A 27 -1.06 18.69 -0.99
CA VAL A 27 -1.15 19.27 -2.30
C VAL A 27 -2.51 19.18 -2.92
N PRO A 28 -3.31 18.21 -2.60
CA PRO A 28 -4.53 18.02 -3.32
C PRO A 28 -5.72 18.60 -2.67
N GLY A 29 -6.69 18.67 -3.40
CA GLY A 29 -8.08 18.58 -3.22
C GLY A 29 -8.64 18.92 -1.89
N GLY A 30 -8.30 19.46 -1.01
CA GLY A 30 -8.91 20.16 0.09
C GLY A 30 -8.63 21.61 -0.11
N VAL A 31 -9.46 22.38 0.44
CA VAL A 31 -9.58 23.79 0.28
C VAL A 31 -8.28 24.54 0.34
N ASP A 32 -7.47 24.26 1.21
CA ASP A 32 -6.17 24.89 1.35
C ASP A 32 -5.09 23.90 1.10
N SER A 33 -5.37 22.98 0.25
CA SER A 33 -4.24 22.25 -0.27
C SER A 33 -3.27 23.29 -0.71
N VAL A 34 -2.41 23.50 0.19
CA VAL A 34 -1.24 24.23 0.12
C VAL A 34 -0.88 24.54 -1.26
N SER A 35 -1.41 25.45 -1.77
CA SER A 35 -0.69 26.07 -2.79
C SER A 35 0.12 27.15 -2.11
N GLY A 36 1.39 26.98 -2.07
CA GLY A 36 2.25 28.12 -2.01
C GLY A 36 1.83 29.19 -3.01
N SER A 37 1.13 28.79 -4.06
CA SER A 37 0.54 29.62 -5.08
C SER A 37 -0.57 30.54 -4.59
N ASP A 38 -1.45 30.11 -3.72
CA ASP A 38 -2.57 30.92 -3.26
C ASP A 38 -2.10 32.06 -2.34
N GLN A 39 -0.94 31.92 -1.75
CA GLN A 39 -0.39 32.89 -0.83
C GLN A 39 0.57 33.90 -1.50
N PHE A 40 0.98 33.67 -2.74
CA PHE A 40 1.79 34.61 -3.49
C PHE A 40 1.08 35.92 -3.85
N LEU A 41 -0.22 35.92 -3.82
CA LEU A 41 -1.00 37.12 -4.10
C LEU A 41 -0.90 38.15 -2.98
N ALA A 42 -0.51 37.78 -1.78
CA ALA A 42 -0.49 38.59 -0.59
C ALA A 42 0.90 39.15 -0.21
N GLN A 43 1.74 39.53 -1.15
CA GLN A 43 3.00 40.27 -0.91
C GLN A 43 4.24 39.45 -0.48
N SER A 44 4.15 38.17 -0.19
CA SER A 44 5.32 37.32 0.10
C SER A 44 5.81 36.62 -1.17
N ARG A 45 7.12 36.68 -1.41
CA ARG A 45 7.73 36.02 -2.58
C ARG A 45 7.97 34.53 -2.37
N VAL A 46 8.01 34.07 -1.14
CA VAL A 46 8.22 32.68 -0.77
C VAL A 46 7.32 32.37 0.41
N ASN A 47 6.62 31.28 0.31
CA ASN A 47 5.79 30.78 1.38
C ASN A 47 6.21 29.36 1.73
N VAL A 48 6.31 29.08 3.00
CA VAL A 48 6.82 27.80 3.50
C VAL A 48 5.77 27.20 4.45
N ILE A 49 5.41 25.95 4.23
CA ILE A 49 4.57 25.20 5.15
C ILE A 49 5.32 23.97 5.59
N GLY A 50 5.56 23.88 6.89
CA GLY A 50 6.02 22.68 7.54
C GLY A 50 4.87 21.92 8.17
N ALA A 51 4.85 20.60 8.05
CA ALA A 51 3.85 19.77 8.69
C ALA A 51 4.48 18.50 9.27
N VAL A 52 3.84 17.97 10.29
CA VAL A 52 4.10 16.61 10.80
C VAL A 52 2.79 15.91 10.94
N ASP A 53 2.69 14.76 10.30
CA ASP A 53 1.52 13.91 10.36
C ASP A 53 1.84 12.64 11.12
N TYR A 54 0.86 12.15 11.82
CA TYR A 54 0.88 10.81 12.39
C TYR A 54 -0.33 10.04 11.86
N GLU A 55 -0.14 8.78 11.51
CA GLU A 55 -1.16 7.88 10.99
C GLU A 55 -1.11 6.53 11.68
N TYR A 56 -2.28 6.04 12.03
CA TYR A 56 -2.52 4.66 12.42
C TYR A 56 -3.41 4.00 11.39
N GLU A 57 -2.96 2.90 10.84
CA GLU A 57 -3.64 2.08 9.86
C GLU A 57 -3.90 0.71 10.46
N HIS A 58 -5.12 0.24 10.35
CA HIS A 58 -5.57 -1.08 10.77
C HIS A 58 -6.30 -1.73 9.60
N ASP A 59 -5.71 -2.79 9.05
CA ASP A 59 -6.27 -3.56 7.94
C ASP A 59 -6.61 -4.98 8.38
N THR A 60 -7.73 -5.47 7.86
CA THR A 60 -8.17 -6.86 8.03
C THR A 60 -8.68 -7.42 6.71
N SER A 61 -8.48 -8.71 6.49
CA SER A 61 -9.11 -9.44 5.39
C SER A 61 -9.30 -10.92 5.73
N THR A 62 -10.14 -11.58 4.96
CA THR A 62 -10.31 -13.04 5.03
C THR A 62 -9.57 -13.67 3.85
N ILE A 63 -8.74 -14.65 4.14
CA ILE A 63 -8.02 -15.42 3.13
C ILE A 63 -8.83 -16.67 2.82
N TRP A 64 -9.29 -16.75 1.58
CA TRP A 64 -10.00 -17.90 1.04
C TRP A 64 -9.09 -18.71 0.15
N ARG A 65 -9.43 -19.97 0.01
CA ARG A 65 -8.74 -20.86 -0.90
C ARG A 65 -9.72 -21.62 -1.75
N GLU A 66 -9.45 -21.76 -3.04
CA GLU A 66 -10.19 -22.62 -3.94
C GLU A 66 -10.01 -24.09 -3.57
N SER A 67 -11.03 -24.91 -3.83
CA SER A 67 -11.00 -26.35 -3.60
C SER A 67 -11.50 -27.08 -4.84
N ASP A 68 -10.70 -28.00 -5.35
CA ASP A 68 -11.07 -28.93 -6.43
C ASP A 68 -11.90 -30.12 -5.93
N LYS A 69 -11.98 -30.29 -4.60
CA LYS A 69 -12.61 -31.46 -3.97
C LYS A 69 -14.10 -31.31 -3.75
N ASP A 70 -14.61 -30.10 -3.81
CA ASP A 70 -16.04 -29.85 -3.64
C ASP A 70 -16.73 -29.90 -5.00
N THR A 71 -17.48 -30.98 -5.25
CA THR A 71 -18.18 -31.22 -6.52
C THR A 71 -19.52 -30.50 -6.65
N THR A 72 -19.90 -29.68 -5.69
CA THR A 72 -21.08 -28.81 -5.81
C THR A 72 -20.72 -27.59 -6.66
N ALA A 73 -20.62 -27.78 -7.96
CA ALA A 73 -20.36 -26.69 -8.89
C ALA A 73 -21.42 -25.60 -8.71
N ASP A 74 -20.96 -24.37 -8.48
CA ASP A 74 -21.77 -23.19 -8.64
C ASP A 74 -22.38 -23.22 -10.07
N PRO A 75 -23.68 -22.95 -10.23
CA PRO A 75 -24.31 -22.84 -11.54
C PRO A 75 -23.66 -21.87 -12.51
N LEU A 76 -22.86 -20.93 -11.99
CA LEU A 76 -22.06 -19.96 -12.74
C LEU A 76 -20.65 -20.47 -13.10
N GLY A 77 -20.30 -21.71 -12.69
CA GLY A 77 -18.99 -22.30 -12.99
C GLY A 77 -17.83 -21.79 -12.13
N ALA A 78 -18.11 -21.06 -11.06
CA ALA A 78 -17.09 -20.70 -10.08
C ALA A 78 -16.67 -21.95 -9.28
N LEU A 79 -15.39 -22.05 -8.96
CA LEU A 79 -14.91 -23.12 -8.09
C LEU A 79 -15.34 -22.88 -6.65
N PRO A 80 -15.71 -23.94 -5.91
CA PRO A 80 -16.00 -23.79 -4.50
C PRO A 80 -14.76 -23.26 -3.77
N ARG A 81 -15.00 -22.32 -2.88
CA ARG A 81 -13.97 -21.69 -2.04
C ARG A 81 -14.32 -21.90 -0.58
N HIS A 82 -13.33 -22.01 0.27
CA HIS A 82 -13.50 -22.07 1.71
C HIS A 82 -12.60 -21.08 2.42
N ARG A 83 -13.08 -20.57 3.52
CA ARG A 83 -12.29 -19.71 4.42
C ARG A 83 -11.17 -20.53 5.03
N ASP A 84 -10.00 -19.95 5.09
CA ASP A 84 -8.81 -20.61 5.65
C ASP A 84 -8.21 -19.79 6.79
N LEU A 85 -7.82 -18.57 6.50
CA LEU A 85 -7.15 -17.68 7.45
C LEU A 85 -7.81 -16.30 7.46
N GLY A 86 -7.63 -15.58 8.56
CA GLY A 86 -7.86 -14.15 8.65
C GLY A 86 -6.54 -13.41 8.69
N PHE A 87 -6.42 -12.30 7.98
CA PHE A 87 -5.27 -11.41 7.99
C PHE A 87 -5.56 -10.18 8.84
N ARG A 88 -4.52 -9.71 9.52
CA ARG A 88 -4.54 -8.45 10.26
C ARG A 88 -3.21 -7.74 10.13
N GLN A 89 -3.24 -6.43 9.91
CA GLN A 89 -2.08 -5.55 9.94
C GLN A 89 -2.38 -4.31 10.79
N ASP A 90 -1.42 -3.93 11.61
CA ASP A 90 -1.40 -2.65 12.32
C ASP A 90 -0.13 -1.89 11.94
N ARG A 91 -0.26 -0.63 11.55
CA ARG A 91 0.86 0.21 11.11
C ARG A 91 0.76 1.62 11.69
N HIS A 92 1.86 2.13 12.18
CA HIS A 92 2.01 3.50 12.68
C HIS A 92 3.07 4.24 11.87
N THR A 93 2.72 5.39 11.30
CA THR A 93 3.62 6.17 10.44
C THR A 93 3.67 7.62 10.91
N ILE A 94 4.87 8.21 10.90
CA ILE A 94 5.06 9.66 11.06
C ILE A 94 5.64 10.20 9.75
N THR A 95 5.03 11.27 9.22
CA THR A 95 5.46 11.87 7.96
C THR A 95 5.74 13.36 8.15
N PRO A 96 6.99 13.78 8.38
CA PRO A 96 7.36 15.18 8.21
C PRO A 96 7.21 15.59 6.75
N ARG A 97 6.63 16.78 6.53
CA ARG A 97 6.38 17.34 5.21
C ARG A 97 6.79 18.80 5.13
N LEU A 98 7.17 19.21 3.94
CA LEU A 98 7.53 20.57 3.59
C LEU A 98 6.85 20.92 2.27
N ALA A 99 6.27 22.11 2.19
CA ALA A 99 5.87 22.71 0.92
C ALA A 99 6.43 24.12 0.84
N VAL A 100 6.93 24.48 -0.33
CA VAL A 100 7.54 25.77 -0.61
C VAL A 100 6.96 26.32 -1.91
N GLY A 101 6.31 27.46 -1.80
CA GLY A 101 5.93 28.23 -2.98
C GLY A 101 7.16 28.92 -3.57
N ILE A 102 7.40 28.76 -4.87
CA ILE A 102 8.59 29.25 -5.52
C ILE A 102 8.30 30.53 -6.30
N PHE A 103 7.42 30.47 -7.27
CA PHE A 103 7.14 31.58 -8.17
C PHE A 103 5.89 31.32 -9.02
N HIS A 104 5.03 32.33 -9.19
CA HIS A 104 3.85 32.28 -10.08
C HIS A 104 3.08 30.97 -10.02
N ASP A 105 2.50 30.66 -8.85
CA ASP A 105 1.69 29.45 -8.65
C ASP A 105 2.44 28.12 -8.85
N THR A 106 3.76 28.16 -8.81
CA THR A 106 4.62 26.98 -8.80
C THR A 106 5.06 26.70 -7.36
N PHE A 107 5.01 25.45 -6.96
CA PHE A 107 5.39 25.01 -5.61
C PHE A 107 6.13 23.68 -5.66
N PHE A 108 6.99 23.50 -4.69
CA PHE A 108 7.72 22.27 -4.42
C PHE A 108 7.21 21.63 -3.15
N THR A 109 7.15 20.31 -3.12
CA THR A 109 6.79 19.52 -1.93
C THR A 109 7.83 18.46 -1.65
N ALA A 110 8.04 18.18 -0.37
CA ALA A 110 8.85 17.06 0.09
C ALA A 110 8.14 16.38 1.26
N ALA A 111 8.18 15.05 1.30
CA ALA A 111 7.66 14.26 2.40
C ALA A 111 8.54 13.03 2.66
N LEU A 112 8.64 12.64 3.93
CA LEU A 112 9.45 11.50 4.35
C LEU A 112 8.63 10.59 5.29
N PRO A 113 7.86 9.64 4.76
CA PRO A 113 7.16 8.66 5.58
C PRO A 113 8.14 7.78 6.36
N VAL A 114 7.99 7.75 7.68
CA VAL A 114 8.76 6.91 8.60
C VAL A 114 7.80 6.00 9.34
N VAL A 115 7.86 4.72 9.06
CA VAL A 115 7.09 3.71 9.78
C VAL A 115 7.72 3.51 11.16
N ILE A 116 6.97 3.77 12.19
CA ILE A 116 7.41 3.59 13.58
C ILE A 116 7.31 2.13 13.98
N THR A 117 6.20 1.52 13.61
CA THR A 117 5.97 0.09 13.81
C THR A 117 4.93 -0.41 12.82
N GLN A 118 5.17 -1.61 12.34
CA GLN A 118 4.23 -2.38 11.52
C GLN A 118 4.27 -3.82 12.00
N SER A 119 3.10 -4.39 12.27
CA SER A 119 2.92 -5.80 12.61
C SER A 119 1.90 -6.44 11.68
N ARG A 120 2.11 -7.72 11.36
CA ARG A 120 1.25 -8.52 10.49
C ARG A 120 1.02 -9.88 11.13
N GLU A 121 -0.23 -10.32 11.12
CA GLU A 121 -0.61 -11.61 11.68
C GLU A 121 -1.61 -12.33 10.76
N LEU A 122 -1.51 -13.65 10.74
CA LEU A 122 -2.52 -14.52 10.17
C LEU A 122 -3.05 -15.43 11.28
N HIS A 123 -4.34 -15.55 11.37
CA HIS A 123 -5.02 -16.39 12.35
C HIS A 123 -6.01 -17.33 11.64
N LEU A 124 -6.40 -18.40 12.28
CA LEU A 124 -7.42 -19.29 11.75
C LEU A 124 -8.75 -18.56 11.63
N ASP A 125 -9.46 -18.77 10.54
CA ASP A 125 -10.82 -18.27 10.45
C ASP A 125 -11.78 -19.12 11.30
N THR A 126 -12.95 -18.56 11.57
CA THR A 126 -13.97 -19.18 12.43
C THR A 126 -14.35 -20.59 11.95
N GLY A 127 -14.14 -21.57 12.81
CA GLY A 127 -14.45 -22.98 12.53
C GLY A 127 -13.35 -23.77 11.84
N VAL A 128 -12.25 -23.14 11.47
CA VAL A 128 -11.06 -23.82 10.91
C VAL A 128 -10.17 -24.31 12.04
N THR A 129 -9.75 -25.56 11.99
CA THR A 129 -8.73 -26.10 12.91
C THR A 129 -7.34 -26.01 12.30
N ARG A 130 -6.29 -26.07 13.11
CA ARG A 130 -4.91 -26.01 12.62
C ARG A 130 -4.61 -27.08 11.55
N GLU A 131 -5.00 -28.31 11.80
CA GLU A 131 -4.84 -29.43 10.88
C GLU A 131 -5.82 -29.39 9.71
N GLY A 132 -6.92 -28.66 9.86
CA GLY A 132 -7.95 -28.45 8.83
C GLY A 132 -7.63 -27.32 7.86
N SER A 133 -6.69 -26.43 8.21
CA SER A 133 -6.24 -25.35 7.32
C SER A 133 -5.63 -25.89 6.05
N SER A 134 -6.09 -25.40 4.91
CA SER A 134 -5.56 -25.79 3.61
C SER A 134 -4.12 -25.30 3.40
N THR A 135 -3.75 -24.21 4.03
CA THR A 135 -2.38 -23.67 4.05
C THR A 135 -1.44 -24.64 4.79
N VAL A 136 -1.90 -25.25 5.88
CA VAL A 136 -1.15 -26.30 6.60
C VAL A 136 -1.10 -27.61 5.80
N GLN A 137 -2.22 -28.05 5.25
CA GLN A 137 -2.30 -29.26 4.45
C GLN A 137 -1.42 -29.23 3.20
N SER A 138 -1.18 -28.03 2.65
CA SER A 138 -0.27 -27.82 1.50
C SER A 138 1.21 -27.73 1.92
N GLY A 139 1.51 -27.76 3.21
CA GLY A 139 2.88 -27.63 3.72
C GLY A 139 3.44 -26.20 3.70
N LEU A 140 2.62 -25.18 3.47
CA LEU A 140 3.06 -23.78 3.47
C LEU A 140 3.34 -23.27 4.89
N LEU A 141 2.58 -23.76 5.87
CA LEU A 141 2.80 -23.51 7.29
C LEU A 141 2.79 -24.81 8.10
N PRO A 142 3.57 -24.91 9.17
CA PRO A 142 3.44 -26.02 10.11
C PRO A 142 2.13 -25.91 10.89
N ALA A 143 1.54 -27.06 11.30
CA ALA A 143 0.32 -27.06 12.12
C ALA A 143 0.49 -26.34 13.48
N ALA A 144 1.71 -26.30 14.00
CA ALA A 144 2.04 -25.54 15.20
C ALA A 144 1.99 -24.02 14.98
N GLY A 145 2.02 -23.56 13.72
CA GLY A 145 2.18 -22.16 13.37
C GLY A 145 3.65 -21.69 13.44
N TYR A 146 3.87 -20.42 13.16
CA TYR A 146 5.20 -19.80 13.21
C TYR A 146 5.12 -18.37 13.77
N ASP A 147 5.99 -18.04 14.71
CA ASP A 147 6.15 -16.71 15.28
C ASP A 147 7.54 -16.14 14.94
N ALA A 148 7.60 -15.15 14.06
CA ALA A 148 8.86 -14.52 13.69
C ALA A 148 9.47 -13.64 14.80
N GLN A 149 8.69 -13.29 15.83
CA GLN A 149 9.16 -12.52 16.98
C GLN A 149 9.76 -13.43 18.06
N ASP A 150 9.33 -14.70 18.13
CA ASP A 150 9.91 -15.75 18.95
C ASP A 150 9.90 -17.11 18.21
N PRO A 151 10.88 -17.34 17.31
CA PRO A 151 10.92 -18.58 16.51
C PRO A 151 11.05 -19.87 17.31
N THR A 152 11.33 -19.77 18.60
CA THR A 152 11.47 -20.94 19.48
C THR A 152 10.14 -21.40 20.09
N THR A 153 9.14 -20.55 20.10
CA THR A 153 7.84 -20.80 20.71
C THR A 153 6.72 -20.64 19.67
N PRO A 154 6.02 -21.70 19.29
CA PRO A 154 4.88 -21.57 18.39
C PRO A 154 3.81 -20.62 18.95
N PRO A 155 3.11 -19.86 18.10
CA PRO A 155 2.08 -18.95 18.54
C PRO A 155 0.89 -19.72 19.16
N SER A 156 0.29 -19.13 20.17
CA SER A 156 -0.85 -19.72 20.87
C SER A 156 -2.19 -19.26 20.30
N GLY A 157 -3.27 -19.96 20.67
CA GLY A 157 -4.63 -19.60 20.25
C GLY A 157 -4.87 -19.91 18.77
N ASP A 158 -5.50 -18.98 18.08
CA ASP A 158 -5.84 -19.02 16.66
C ASP A 158 -4.75 -18.45 15.74
N VAL A 159 -3.74 -17.80 16.29
CA VAL A 159 -2.63 -17.25 15.50
C VAL A 159 -1.84 -18.39 14.84
N MET A 160 -1.72 -18.32 13.51
CA MET A 160 -0.97 -19.28 12.69
C MET A 160 0.37 -18.74 12.23
N PHE A 161 0.43 -17.43 11.96
CA PHE A 161 1.66 -16.77 11.57
C PHE A 161 1.72 -15.38 12.16
N ARG A 162 2.83 -15.05 12.81
CA ARG A 162 3.14 -13.70 13.23
C ARG A 162 4.43 -13.24 12.55
N GLY A 163 4.33 -12.16 11.75
CA GLY A 163 5.48 -11.55 11.11
C GLY A 163 6.41 -10.82 12.08
N PRO A 164 7.64 -10.48 11.65
CA PRO A 164 8.52 -9.63 12.44
C PRO A 164 7.94 -8.23 12.56
N THR A 165 8.22 -7.57 13.69
CA THR A 165 7.91 -6.14 13.82
C THR A 165 8.83 -5.34 12.91
N ARG A 166 8.23 -4.51 12.03
CA ARG A 166 8.95 -3.72 11.04
C ARG A 166 8.92 -2.24 11.38
N HIS A 167 9.96 -1.53 11.02
CA HIS A 167 10.10 -0.08 11.20
C HIS A 167 11.15 0.47 10.25
N GLY A 168 11.10 1.77 9.98
CA GLY A 168 12.10 2.46 9.18
C GLY A 168 11.51 3.43 8.17
N ILE A 169 12.40 3.97 7.34
CA ILE A 169 12.02 4.84 6.23
C ILE A 169 11.54 3.95 5.08
N ASP A 170 10.44 4.34 4.44
CA ASP A 170 9.99 3.69 3.21
C ASP A 170 10.62 4.37 2.00
N GLN A 171 10.27 5.63 1.76
CA GLN A 171 10.64 6.39 0.58
C GLN A 171 10.75 7.86 0.91
N ILE A 172 11.43 8.64 0.08
CA ILE A 172 11.32 10.09 0.05
C ILE A 172 10.43 10.49 -1.13
N GLN A 173 9.56 11.45 -0.92
CA GLN A 173 8.63 11.95 -1.92
C GLN A 173 8.97 13.39 -2.25
N LEU A 174 9.20 13.68 -3.50
CA LEU A 174 9.59 15.00 -4.01
C LEU A 174 8.63 15.40 -5.11
N GLY A 175 7.85 16.45 -4.88
CA GLY A 175 6.82 16.90 -5.78
C GLY A 175 7.09 18.29 -6.35
N LEU A 176 6.65 18.51 -7.57
CA LEU A 176 6.58 19.81 -8.23
C LEU A 176 5.16 20.01 -8.74
N GLY A 177 4.57 21.14 -8.41
CA GLY A 177 3.22 21.49 -8.82
C GLY A 177 3.13 22.89 -9.38
N PHE A 178 2.09 23.12 -10.17
CA PHE A 178 1.77 24.40 -10.79
C PHE A 178 0.26 24.57 -10.87
N ALA A 179 -0.24 25.79 -10.62
CA ALA A 179 -1.66 26.13 -10.75
C ALA A 179 -1.92 27.03 -11.96
N PRO A 180 -2.35 26.46 -13.12
CA PRO A 180 -2.72 27.24 -14.31
C PRO A 180 -3.87 28.22 -14.08
N MET A 181 -4.79 27.88 -13.18
CA MET A 181 -5.89 28.74 -12.75
C MET A 181 -5.91 28.79 -11.23
N ASN A 182 -6.18 29.97 -10.70
CA ASN A 182 -6.22 30.21 -9.27
C ASN A 182 -7.37 31.16 -8.94
N GLN A 183 -8.34 30.72 -8.15
CA GLN A 183 -9.52 31.48 -7.75
C GLN A 183 -9.16 32.78 -7.01
N GLN A 184 -8.07 32.78 -6.27
CA GLN A 184 -7.65 34.03 -5.58
C GLN A 184 -7.18 35.14 -6.54
N ARG A 185 -6.76 34.79 -7.77
CA ARG A 185 -6.46 35.79 -8.81
C ARG A 185 -7.65 36.17 -9.63
N ASP A 186 -8.54 35.23 -9.87
CA ASP A 186 -9.71 35.41 -10.68
C ASP A 186 -10.88 34.63 -10.06
N GLU A 187 -11.69 35.31 -9.27
CA GLU A 187 -12.80 34.69 -8.53
C GLU A 187 -13.83 34.00 -9.44
N THR A 188 -13.81 34.29 -10.74
CA THR A 188 -14.71 33.65 -11.71
C THR A 188 -14.28 32.24 -12.08
N LYS A 189 -13.02 31.85 -11.80
CA LYS A 189 -12.43 30.58 -12.15
C LYS A 189 -12.26 29.67 -10.92
N PRO A 190 -12.27 28.33 -11.11
CA PRO A 190 -11.83 27.41 -10.06
C PRO A 190 -10.30 27.51 -9.89
N THR A 191 -9.78 27.00 -8.80
CA THR A 191 -8.36 26.67 -8.71
C THR A 191 -8.11 25.32 -9.40
N TRP A 192 -7.21 25.31 -10.35
CA TRP A 192 -6.76 24.11 -11.05
C TRP A 192 -5.27 23.92 -10.82
N LYS A 193 -4.88 22.77 -10.33
CA LYS A 193 -3.48 22.41 -10.04
C LYS A 193 -3.09 21.16 -10.82
N LEU A 194 -1.83 21.13 -11.23
CA LEU A 194 -1.18 20.00 -11.88
C LEU A 194 0.11 19.72 -11.13
N GLY A 195 0.49 18.46 -11.04
CA GLY A 195 1.78 18.12 -10.45
C GLY A 195 2.29 16.74 -10.79
N ALA A 196 3.57 16.61 -10.50
CA ALA A 196 4.30 15.34 -10.56
C ALA A 196 5.02 15.14 -9.22
N GLU A 197 5.03 13.93 -8.73
CA GLU A 197 5.70 13.54 -7.49
C GLU A 197 6.56 12.31 -7.77
N LEU A 198 7.85 12.44 -7.53
CA LEU A 198 8.82 11.36 -7.60
C LEU A 198 8.96 10.73 -6.20
N ARG A 199 8.73 9.45 -6.12
CA ARG A 199 8.86 8.63 -4.91
C ARG A 199 10.10 7.78 -5.03
N LEU A 200 11.12 8.10 -4.26
CA LEU A 200 12.40 7.40 -4.28
C LEU A 200 12.47 6.43 -3.10
N ALA A 201 12.50 5.15 -3.37
CA ALA A 201 12.73 4.11 -2.38
C ALA A 201 14.17 4.25 -1.87
N ILE A 202 14.33 4.77 -0.66
CA ILE A 202 15.62 4.98 0.01
C ILE A 202 15.75 4.17 1.30
N GLY A 203 14.64 3.57 1.73
CA GLY A 203 14.59 2.74 2.92
C GLY A 203 15.11 1.32 2.69
N GLN A 204 15.31 0.60 3.78
CA GLN A 204 15.64 -0.82 3.73
C GLN A 204 14.48 -1.61 3.12
N VAL A 205 14.79 -2.44 2.13
CA VAL A 205 13.79 -3.28 1.45
C VAL A 205 13.20 -4.30 2.41
N MET A 206 11.90 -4.46 2.36
CA MET A 206 11.14 -5.42 3.14
C MET A 206 11.44 -6.83 2.63
N LYS A 207 12.12 -7.63 3.46
CA LYS A 207 12.49 -9.02 3.19
C LYS A 207 12.15 -9.90 4.37
N PHE A 208 11.95 -11.19 4.13
CA PHE A 208 11.72 -12.16 5.17
C PHE A 208 12.70 -13.33 5.05
N ASP A 209 13.37 -13.67 6.14
CA ASP A 209 14.24 -14.83 6.27
C ASP A 209 13.80 -15.64 7.50
N PRO A 210 13.20 -16.82 7.33
CA PRO A 210 12.71 -17.60 8.46
C PRO A 210 13.81 -18.10 9.40
N MET A 211 15.08 -18.12 8.95
CA MET A 211 16.22 -18.52 9.80
C MET A 211 16.76 -17.33 10.62
N ALA A 212 16.46 -16.11 10.21
CA ALA A 212 16.86 -14.90 10.90
C ALA A 212 15.77 -13.82 10.77
N PRO A 213 14.55 -14.07 11.26
CA PRO A 213 13.39 -13.21 10.98
C PRO A 213 13.56 -11.78 11.50
N GLY A 214 14.32 -11.58 12.58
CA GLY A 214 14.64 -10.26 13.11
C GLY A 214 15.78 -9.52 12.40
N ALA A 215 16.43 -10.13 11.41
CA ALA A 215 17.57 -9.51 10.71
C ALA A 215 17.15 -8.40 9.74
N ASN A 216 15.88 -8.34 9.37
CA ASN A 216 15.36 -7.33 8.46
C ASN A 216 14.07 -6.71 9.01
N SER A 217 14.16 -5.44 9.40
CA SER A 217 13.00 -4.62 9.82
C SER A 217 12.49 -3.68 8.72
N GLY A 218 13.01 -3.80 7.49
CA GLY A 218 12.69 -2.93 6.37
C GLY A 218 11.21 -2.88 6.04
N VAL A 219 10.77 -1.75 5.50
CA VAL A 219 9.38 -1.45 5.13
C VAL A 219 9.24 -0.99 3.68
N SER A 220 10.37 -0.73 3.00
CA SER A 220 10.37 -0.24 1.61
C SER A 220 10.18 -1.38 0.62
N SER A 221 9.46 -1.12 -0.46
CA SER A 221 9.38 -2.05 -1.60
C SER A 221 10.67 -2.06 -2.44
N GLY A 222 11.51 -1.04 -2.31
CA GLY A 222 12.68 -0.86 -3.18
C GLY A 222 12.31 -0.48 -4.62
N VAL A 223 11.13 0.10 -4.84
CA VAL A 223 10.67 0.53 -6.18
C VAL A 223 10.54 2.05 -6.19
N HIS A 224 11.18 2.68 -7.16
CA HIS A 224 10.97 4.10 -7.45
C HIS A 224 9.70 4.28 -8.26
N GLU A 225 8.91 5.29 -7.92
CA GLU A 225 7.60 5.52 -8.55
C GLU A 225 7.45 6.97 -8.96
N LEU A 226 6.64 7.21 -9.99
CA LEU A 226 6.21 8.53 -10.42
C LEU A 226 4.69 8.63 -10.27
N LYS A 227 4.22 9.63 -9.53
CA LYS A 227 2.81 9.99 -9.43
C LYS A 227 2.56 11.27 -10.20
N LEU A 228 1.65 11.22 -11.16
CA LEU A 228 1.11 12.39 -11.86
C LEU A 228 -0.28 12.66 -11.31
N TRP A 229 -0.62 13.93 -11.10
CA TRP A 229 -1.92 14.29 -10.56
C TRP A 229 -2.42 15.63 -11.09
N THR A 230 -3.74 15.79 -11.03
CA THR A 230 -4.42 17.05 -11.28
C THR A 230 -5.55 17.23 -10.27
N SER A 231 -5.77 18.43 -9.80
CA SER A 231 -6.86 18.73 -8.88
C SER A 231 -7.61 20.01 -9.26
N PHE A 232 -8.88 20.03 -8.91
CA PHE A 232 -9.77 21.18 -9.06
C PHE A 232 -10.49 21.42 -7.74
N ASP A 233 -10.53 22.67 -7.31
CA ASP A 233 -11.30 23.11 -6.16
C ASP A 233 -11.96 24.48 -6.45
N ARG A 234 -13.06 24.77 -5.77
CA ARG A 234 -13.70 26.07 -5.85
C ARG A 234 -14.42 26.43 -4.56
N LYS A 235 -14.00 27.51 -3.95
CA LYS A 235 -14.66 28.04 -2.76
C LYS A 235 -15.95 28.78 -3.14
N LEU A 236 -17.07 28.34 -2.56
CA LEU A 236 -18.42 28.87 -2.72
C LEU A 236 -18.94 29.28 -1.34
N ASP A 237 -18.61 30.48 -0.87
CA ASP A 237 -18.92 30.98 0.47
C ASP A 237 -18.41 30.02 1.59
N TRP A 238 -19.30 29.22 2.16
CA TRP A 238 -19.02 28.33 3.28
C TRP A 238 -18.75 26.88 2.85
N VAL A 239 -18.82 26.60 1.56
CA VAL A 239 -18.64 25.25 0.98
C VAL A 239 -17.56 25.29 -0.08
N GLU A 240 -16.71 24.27 -0.12
CA GLU A 240 -15.66 24.17 -1.13
C GLU A 240 -15.54 22.73 -1.64
N PRO A 241 -16.23 22.39 -2.75
CA PRO A 241 -16.06 21.12 -3.41
C PRO A 241 -14.69 21.03 -4.08
N TRP A 242 -14.14 19.84 -4.07
CA TRP A 242 -12.86 19.54 -4.65
C TRP A 242 -12.82 18.15 -5.29
N VAL A 243 -11.94 17.96 -6.27
CA VAL A 243 -11.65 16.68 -6.90
C VAL A 243 -10.19 16.60 -7.29
N GLN A 244 -9.60 15.42 -7.14
CA GLN A 244 -8.26 15.10 -7.61
C GLN A 244 -8.31 13.80 -8.40
N ILE A 245 -7.54 13.75 -9.50
CA ILE A 245 -7.28 12.54 -10.29
C ILE A 245 -5.78 12.31 -10.26
N PHE A 246 -5.36 11.07 -10.11
CA PHE A 246 -3.94 10.73 -10.12
C PHE A 246 -3.67 9.40 -10.82
N TRP A 247 -2.45 9.25 -11.27
CA TRP A 247 -1.88 8.01 -11.79
C TRP A 247 -0.46 7.84 -11.26
N GLN A 248 -0.15 6.66 -10.75
CA GLN A 248 1.15 6.33 -10.19
C GLN A 248 1.69 5.08 -10.87
N VAL A 249 2.93 5.16 -11.32
CA VAL A 249 3.60 4.10 -12.07
C VAL A 249 4.95 3.78 -11.45
N PRO A 250 5.34 2.50 -11.38
CA PRO A 250 6.70 2.11 -11.05
C PRO A 250 7.65 2.53 -12.16
N LEU A 251 8.85 3.01 -11.81
CA LEU A 251 9.89 3.42 -12.76
C LEU A 251 11.05 2.44 -12.79
N ALA A 252 11.69 2.24 -11.64
CA ALA A 252 12.89 1.43 -11.52
C ALA A 252 12.98 0.84 -10.11
N THR A 253 13.74 -0.22 -9.96
CA THR A 253 13.99 -0.90 -8.69
C THR A 253 15.39 -0.60 -8.17
N THR A 254 15.56 -0.64 -6.84
CA THR A 254 16.88 -0.70 -6.22
C THR A 254 17.50 -2.08 -6.43
N SER A 255 18.81 -2.21 -6.28
CA SER A 255 19.54 -3.47 -6.53
C SER A 255 19.16 -4.61 -5.59
N ASP A 256 18.53 -4.32 -4.48
CA ASP A 256 18.10 -5.29 -3.46
C ASP A 256 16.59 -5.50 -3.41
N SER A 257 15.84 -4.84 -4.31
CA SER A 257 14.39 -4.96 -4.43
C SER A 257 13.97 -6.38 -4.81
N LEU A 258 12.90 -6.87 -4.20
CA LEU A 258 12.29 -8.16 -4.58
C LEU A 258 11.52 -8.10 -5.91
N PHE A 259 11.30 -6.91 -6.45
CA PHE A 259 10.67 -6.69 -7.75
C PHE A 259 11.66 -6.79 -8.92
N GLN A 260 12.91 -7.10 -8.66
CA GLN A 260 13.81 -7.54 -9.73
C GLN A 260 13.32 -8.88 -10.26
N GLU A 261 13.60 -9.13 -11.52
CA GLU A 261 13.24 -10.40 -12.14
C GLU A 261 13.82 -11.57 -11.33
N PRO A 262 12.97 -12.44 -10.77
CA PRO A 262 13.45 -13.53 -9.91
C PRO A 262 13.99 -14.72 -10.71
N GLY A 263 14.17 -14.56 -12.01
CA GLY A 263 14.61 -15.59 -12.93
C GLY A 263 13.62 -15.81 -14.08
N PHE A 264 13.76 -16.91 -14.77
CA PHE A 264 12.96 -17.28 -15.92
C PHE A 264 11.46 -17.37 -15.63
N GLY A 265 10.63 -16.78 -16.46
CA GLY A 265 9.20 -17.07 -16.54
C GLY A 265 8.30 -16.25 -15.61
N ALA A 266 8.78 -15.15 -15.01
CA ALA A 266 7.91 -14.22 -14.30
C ALA A 266 6.98 -13.52 -15.30
N VAL A 267 5.66 -13.67 -15.10
CA VAL A 267 4.66 -13.00 -15.97
C VAL A 267 4.67 -11.50 -15.74
N ASN A 268 4.62 -11.08 -14.48
CA ASN A 268 4.72 -9.69 -14.09
C ASN A 268 5.95 -9.49 -13.22
N THR A 269 6.92 -8.72 -13.70
CA THR A 269 8.11 -8.35 -12.93
C THR A 269 7.93 -7.02 -12.21
N ALA A 270 7.02 -6.18 -12.69
CA ALA A 270 6.79 -4.85 -12.18
C ALA A 270 5.78 -4.83 -11.03
N LYS A 271 5.97 -3.87 -10.13
CA LYS A 271 4.95 -3.50 -9.14
C LYS A 271 3.70 -2.99 -9.84
N SER A 272 2.55 -3.22 -9.23
CA SER A 272 1.24 -2.73 -9.69
C SER A 272 1.25 -1.22 -9.96
N GLN A 273 0.63 -0.81 -11.07
CA GLN A 273 0.28 0.58 -11.29
C GLN A 273 -1.02 0.88 -10.55
N ILE A 274 -1.20 2.13 -10.15
CA ILE A 274 -2.46 2.58 -9.55
C ILE A 274 -2.95 3.85 -10.22
N ALA A 275 -4.27 3.96 -10.38
CA ALA A 275 -4.93 5.20 -10.79
C ALA A 275 -6.13 5.46 -9.90
N GLY A 276 -6.39 6.71 -9.57
CA GLY A 276 -7.47 7.00 -8.65
C GLY A 276 -8.08 8.37 -8.82
N VAL A 277 -9.25 8.50 -8.23
CA VAL A 277 -9.95 9.76 -8.05
C VAL A 277 -10.24 9.95 -6.57
N GLU A 278 -9.95 11.14 -6.07
CA GLU A 278 -10.37 11.60 -4.75
C GLU A 278 -11.31 12.79 -4.94
N PHE A 279 -12.34 12.89 -4.13
CA PHE A 279 -13.30 13.99 -4.20
C PHE A 279 -13.88 14.25 -2.82
N GLY A 280 -14.35 15.46 -2.63
CA GLY A 280 -14.96 15.83 -1.35
C GLY A 280 -15.49 17.25 -1.36
N CYS A 281 -15.87 17.64 -0.16
CA CYS A 281 -16.40 18.96 0.10
C CYS A 281 -15.97 19.40 1.50
N GLU A 282 -15.29 20.53 1.59
CA GLU A 282 -15.03 21.18 2.86
C GLU A 282 -16.17 22.15 3.19
N ILE A 283 -16.64 22.08 4.42
CA ILE A 283 -17.71 22.90 4.98
C ILE A 283 -17.13 23.75 6.09
N SER A 284 -17.11 25.06 5.92
CA SER A 284 -16.70 26.01 6.96
C SER A 284 -17.78 26.11 8.03
N ALA A 285 -17.57 25.46 9.16
CA ALA A 285 -18.51 25.45 10.27
C ALA A 285 -18.43 26.72 11.12
N LEU A 286 -17.22 27.26 11.30
CA LEU A 286 -16.96 28.52 11.99
C LEU A 286 -15.87 29.26 11.22
N ASP A 287 -16.10 30.52 10.91
CA ASP A 287 -15.12 31.39 10.25
C ASP A 287 -15.11 32.76 10.93
N ASN A 288 -14.08 33.02 11.74
CA ASN A 288 -13.83 34.33 12.35
C ASN A 288 -12.74 35.06 11.55
N VAL A 289 -13.15 35.77 10.51
CA VAL A 289 -12.24 36.47 9.60
C VAL A 289 -11.35 37.48 10.34
N THR A 290 -11.84 38.08 11.42
CA THR A 290 -11.09 39.09 12.19
C THR A 290 -9.91 38.50 12.93
N GLU A 291 -10.08 37.34 13.54
CA GLU A 291 -9.03 36.63 14.28
C GLU A 291 -8.30 35.59 13.44
N ARG A 292 -8.75 35.37 12.22
CA ARG A 292 -8.28 34.30 11.33
C ARG A 292 -8.33 32.92 11.99
N ASN A 293 -9.43 32.67 12.69
CA ASN A 293 -9.72 31.38 13.29
C ASN A 293 -10.84 30.72 12.47
N ARG A 294 -10.60 29.49 12.04
CA ARG A 294 -11.57 28.75 11.24
C ARG A 294 -11.68 27.31 11.73
N ILE A 295 -12.89 26.79 11.76
CA ILE A 295 -13.13 25.35 11.92
C ILE A 295 -13.91 24.88 10.70
N SER A 296 -13.41 23.86 10.04
CA SER A 296 -14.08 23.25 8.89
C SER A 296 -14.15 21.74 9.02
N ILE A 297 -15.12 21.16 8.33
CA ILE A 297 -15.32 19.71 8.22
C ILE A 297 -15.16 19.36 6.76
N ASP A 298 -14.28 18.41 6.49
CA ASP A 298 -14.07 17.84 5.15
C ASP A 298 -14.70 16.46 5.09
N ILE A 299 -15.60 16.25 4.13
CA ILE A 299 -16.26 14.97 3.86
C ILE A 299 -15.94 14.60 2.43
N GLY A 300 -15.41 13.40 2.24
CA GLY A 300 -14.98 12.99 0.91
C GLY A 300 -14.99 11.49 0.71
N GLY A 301 -14.52 11.11 -0.45
CA GLY A 301 -14.31 9.73 -0.84
C GLY A 301 -13.13 9.59 -1.79
N LYS A 302 -12.68 8.37 -1.93
CA LYS A 302 -11.58 8.01 -2.82
C LYS A 302 -11.90 6.69 -3.48
N ALA A 303 -11.56 6.56 -4.74
CA ALA A 303 -11.62 5.30 -5.48
C ALA A 303 -10.29 5.11 -6.21
N ILE A 304 -9.61 3.99 -5.96
CA ILE A 304 -8.35 3.65 -6.58
C ILE A 304 -8.48 2.31 -7.29
N ALA A 305 -8.16 2.29 -8.57
CA ALA A 305 -7.94 1.06 -9.31
C ALA A 305 -6.48 0.62 -9.15
N HIS A 306 -6.29 -0.56 -8.62
CA HIS A 306 -5.01 -1.27 -8.61
C HIS A 306 -5.00 -2.19 -9.83
N PHE A 307 -4.04 -1.97 -10.72
CA PHE A 307 -3.88 -2.82 -11.90
C PHE A 307 -3.05 -4.04 -11.52
N GLU A 308 -3.29 -5.12 -12.24
CA GLU A 308 -2.54 -6.35 -12.03
C GLU A 308 -1.03 -6.11 -12.04
N GLY A 309 -0.34 -6.74 -11.11
CA GLY A 309 1.10 -6.62 -10.94
C GLY A 309 1.58 -7.38 -9.72
N ARG A 310 2.89 -7.38 -9.53
CA ARG A 310 3.49 -7.99 -8.32
C ARG A 310 3.40 -7.02 -7.15
N ASP A 311 3.07 -7.56 -5.99
CA ASP A 311 3.13 -6.80 -4.73
C ASP A 311 3.27 -7.73 -3.51
N TYR A 312 3.37 -7.11 -2.34
CA TYR A 312 3.36 -7.77 -1.04
C TYR A 312 1.90 -8.06 -0.65
N SER A 313 1.43 -9.25 -0.97
CA SER A 313 0.08 -9.71 -0.57
C SER A 313 -0.01 -9.95 0.94
N GLU A 314 -1.19 -10.24 1.42
CA GLU A 314 -1.44 -10.64 2.80
C GLU A 314 -0.65 -11.91 3.19
N MET A 315 -0.42 -12.78 2.19
CA MET A 315 0.26 -14.08 2.36
C MET A 315 1.77 -14.03 2.11
N TRP A 316 2.36 -12.90 1.74
CA TRP A 316 3.73 -12.84 1.22
C TRP A 316 4.79 -13.41 2.18
N GLU A 317 4.66 -13.18 3.49
CA GLU A 317 5.62 -13.70 4.48
C GLU A 317 5.50 -15.22 4.65
N VAL A 318 4.28 -15.77 4.54
CA VAL A 318 4.05 -17.20 4.53
C VAL A 318 4.66 -17.85 3.28
N PHE A 319 4.51 -17.21 2.14
CA PHE A 319 5.11 -17.69 0.90
C PHE A 319 6.65 -17.62 0.96
N ALA A 320 7.22 -16.56 1.51
CA ALA A 320 8.66 -16.47 1.73
C ALA A 320 9.15 -17.52 2.74
N PHE A 321 8.37 -17.80 3.79
CA PHE A 321 8.65 -18.86 4.75
C PHE A 321 8.68 -20.24 4.07
N ALA A 322 7.65 -20.56 3.29
CA ALA A 322 7.55 -21.83 2.57
C ALA A 322 8.53 -21.92 1.38
N GLY A 323 9.08 -20.81 0.93
CA GLY A 323 10.04 -20.70 -0.17
C GLY A 323 11.49 -20.65 0.25
N ASP A 324 11.83 -20.82 1.53
CA ASP A 324 13.24 -20.79 1.96
C ASP A 324 13.99 -22.03 1.45
N SER A 325 14.98 -21.82 0.57
CA SER A 325 15.79 -22.88 -0.05
C SER A 325 16.60 -23.72 0.96
N ARG A 326 16.79 -23.22 2.18
CA ARG A 326 17.43 -23.93 3.28
C ARG A 326 16.48 -24.86 4.03
N GLY A 327 15.18 -24.74 3.79
CA GLY A 327 14.12 -25.56 4.35
C GLY A 327 13.65 -26.65 3.40
N THR A 328 12.53 -27.27 3.75
CA THR A 328 11.85 -28.29 2.94
C THR A 328 10.51 -27.79 2.39
N GLY A 329 10.36 -26.48 2.29
CA GLY A 329 9.12 -25.85 1.84
C GLY A 329 8.79 -26.14 0.37
N PRO A 330 7.51 -26.10 0.01
CA PRO A 330 7.05 -26.44 -1.34
C PRO A 330 7.32 -25.35 -2.38
N LEU A 331 7.76 -24.15 -1.97
CA LEU A 331 7.91 -22.98 -2.84
C LEU A 331 9.37 -22.63 -3.18
N ILE A 332 10.28 -23.58 -3.09
CA ILE A 332 11.69 -23.37 -3.48
C ILE A 332 11.76 -23.19 -4.99
N LEU A 333 12.44 -22.13 -5.43
CA LEU A 333 12.64 -21.84 -6.86
C LEU A 333 13.89 -22.50 -7.41
N ASP A 334 13.88 -22.73 -8.73
CA ASP A 334 15.08 -23.02 -9.50
C ASP A 334 15.63 -21.70 -10.09
N SER A 335 16.81 -21.28 -9.62
CA SER A 335 17.44 -20.02 -10.07
C SER A 335 18.06 -20.10 -11.47
N ASP A 336 18.25 -21.31 -11.99
CA ASP A 336 18.86 -21.50 -13.30
C ASP A 336 18.28 -22.76 -13.97
N PRO A 337 17.07 -22.64 -14.52
CA PRO A 337 16.36 -23.76 -15.12
C PRO A 337 17.04 -24.34 -16.36
N VAL A 338 18.07 -23.68 -16.86
CA VAL A 338 18.90 -24.17 -18.00
C VAL A 338 19.91 -25.23 -17.55
N LYS A 339 20.34 -25.19 -16.28
CA LYS A 339 21.27 -26.18 -15.74
C LYS A 339 20.57 -27.49 -15.37
N THR A 340 21.36 -28.56 -15.44
CA THR A 340 20.90 -29.89 -15.01
C THR A 340 20.69 -29.93 -13.50
N GLY A 341 19.49 -30.30 -13.07
CA GLY A 341 19.08 -30.37 -11.67
C GLY A 341 18.62 -29.02 -11.13
N VAL A 342 17.85 -29.03 -10.05
CA VAL A 342 17.32 -27.84 -9.42
C VAL A 342 18.43 -27.03 -8.75
N GLN A 343 18.61 -25.81 -9.16
CA GLN A 343 19.51 -24.85 -8.54
C GLN A 343 18.71 -24.06 -7.49
N ALA A 344 18.46 -24.70 -6.35
CA ALA A 344 17.54 -24.19 -5.34
C ALA A 344 17.90 -22.77 -4.86
N THR A 345 16.95 -21.86 -4.93
CA THR A 345 17.02 -20.52 -4.37
C THR A 345 15.75 -20.20 -3.61
N SER A 346 15.86 -19.29 -2.65
CA SER A 346 14.72 -18.89 -1.84
C SER A 346 13.72 -18.07 -2.66
N TYR A 347 12.44 -18.40 -2.54
CA TYR A 347 11.36 -17.59 -3.10
C TYR A 347 11.13 -16.34 -2.23
N PRO A 348 11.08 -15.15 -2.82
CA PRO A 348 11.00 -13.89 -2.05
C PRO A 348 9.63 -13.65 -1.41
N GLY A 349 8.59 -14.40 -1.77
CA GLY A 349 7.24 -14.31 -1.22
C GLY A 349 6.32 -13.35 -1.96
N ILE A 350 6.82 -12.35 -2.69
CA ILE A 350 5.96 -11.42 -3.42
C ILE A 350 5.21 -12.16 -4.54
N SER A 351 3.95 -11.81 -4.71
CA SER A 351 3.01 -12.51 -5.58
C SER A 351 2.42 -11.58 -6.63
N ASN A 352 1.87 -12.14 -7.68
CA ASN A 352 1.01 -11.43 -8.60
C ASN A 352 -0.36 -11.23 -7.94
N ILE A 353 -0.87 -10.01 -7.98
CA ILE A 353 -2.18 -9.65 -7.46
C ILE A 353 -3.03 -9.17 -8.63
N GLU A 354 -4.20 -9.74 -8.80
CA GLU A 354 -5.14 -9.35 -9.86
C GLU A 354 -5.67 -7.92 -9.64
N ASN A 355 -6.33 -7.39 -10.66
CA ASN A 355 -6.93 -6.05 -10.55
C ASN A 355 -7.97 -5.99 -9.44
N TYR A 356 -7.90 -4.94 -8.63
CA TYR A 356 -8.91 -4.68 -7.62
C TYR A 356 -9.20 -3.18 -7.46
N LEU A 357 -10.34 -2.87 -6.88
CA LEU A 357 -10.77 -1.51 -6.57
C LEU A 357 -10.70 -1.29 -5.06
N GLU A 358 -10.02 -0.22 -4.66
CA GLU A 358 -10.06 0.32 -3.31
C GLU A 358 -11.00 1.51 -3.26
N THR A 359 -11.91 1.51 -2.31
CA THR A 359 -12.82 2.63 -2.06
C THR A 359 -12.67 3.12 -0.62
N THR A 360 -12.70 4.42 -0.43
CA THR A 360 -12.49 5.03 0.88
C THR A 360 -13.57 6.08 1.15
N ALA A 361 -14.17 6.05 2.32
CA ALA A 361 -14.95 7.16 2.86
C ALA A 361 -14.07 7.97 3.83
N LYS A 362 -14.07 9.28 3.70
CA LYS A 362 -13.17 10.19 4.43
C LYS A 362 -13.96 11.21 5.23
N LEU A 363 -13.53 11.44 6.46
CA LEU A 363 -14.06 12.52 7.32
C LEU A 363 -12.88 13.18 8.03
N ALA A 364 -12.79 14.50 7.95
CA ALA A 364 -11.81 15.25 8.70
C ALA A 364 -12.37 16.52 9.32
N VAL A 365 -11.77 16.94 10.42
CA VAL A 365 -12.00 18.24 11.04
C VAL A 365 -10.68 19.01 11.01
N ARG A 366 -10.76 20.24 10.52
CA ARG A 366 -9.64 21.16 10.44
C ARG A 366 -9.89 22.34 11.36
N ALA A 367 -8.88 22.70 12.14
CA ALA A 367 -8.89 23.89 12.98
C ALA A 367 -7.70 24.79 12.59
N GLU A 368 -7.97 26.03 12.18
CA GLU A 368 -6.99 27.07 11.92
C GLU A 368 -6.99 28.06 13.07
N ILE A 369 -5.83 28.33 13.62
CA ILE A 369 -5.63 29.23 14.78
C ILE A 369 -4.68 30.32 14.36
N GLY A 370 -5.25 31.50 14.12
CA GLY A 370 -4.52 32.60 13.54
C GLY A 370 -3.99 32.26 12.13
N PRO A 371 -3.03 33.05 11.61
CA PRO A 371 -2.51 32.88 10.26
C PRO A 371 -1.46 31.77 10.10
N HIS A 372 -0.97 31.20 11.19
CA HIS A 372 0.26 30.40 11.16
C HIS A 372 0.10 28.95 11.59
N VAL A 373 -0.97 28.57 12.27
CA VAL A 373 -1.12 27.25 12.84
C VAL A 373 -2.38 26.58 12.37
N ARG A 374 -2.24 25.34 11.94
CA ARG A 374 -3.36 24.51 11.51
C ARG A 374 -3.25 23.11 12.09
N PHE A 375 -4.36 22.58 12.54
CA PHE A 375 -4.49 21.20 12.97
C PHE A 375 -5.56 20.50 12.15
N VAL A 376 -5.30 19.25 11.78
CA VAL A 376 -6.27 18.39 11.09
C VAL A 376 -6.39 17.08 11.83
N VAL A 377 -7.60 16.58 11.93
CA VAL A 377 -7.96 15.30 12.51
C VAL A 377 -8.86 14.59 11.54
N GLY A 378 -8.56 13.36 11.20
CA GLY A 378 -9.37 12.62 10.25
C GLY A 378 -9.47 11.13 10.53
N ALA A 379 -10.48 10.53 9.92
CA ALA A 379 -10.69 9.10 9.90
C ALA A 379 -11.13 8.68 8.49
N ASP A 380 -10.52 7.63 7.98
CA ASP A 380 -10.86 7.01 6.72
C ASP A 380 -11.34 5.58 6.98
N ILE A 381 -12.37 5.16 6.25
CA ILE A 381 -12.82 3.77 6.20
C ILE A 381 -12.55 3.27 4.78
N VAL A 382 -11.82 2.19 4.69
CA VAL A 382 -11.31 1.64 3.44
C VAL A 382 -11.94 0.28 3.17
N TRP A 383 -12.36 0.03 1.93
CA TRP A 383 -12.80 -1.26 1.44
C TRP A 383 -12.05 -1.58 0.15
N LYS A 384 -11.60 -2.83 0.01
CA LYS A 384 -11.01 -3.32 -1.23
C LYS A 384 -11.89 -4.46 -1.76
N THR A 385 -12.09 -4.51 -3.06
CA THR A 385 -12.78 -5.64 -3.68
C THR A 385 -11.93 -6.90 -3.59
N ASP A 386 -12.60 -8.04 -3.66
CA ASP A 386 -11.93 -9.34 -3.66
C ASP A 386 -10.93 -9.42 -4.81
N HIS A 387 -9.80 -10.08 -4.56
CA HIS A 387 -8.77 -10.27 -5.56
C HIS A 387 -8.03 -11.60 -5.36
N VAL A 388 -7.50 -12.13 -6.45
CA VAL A 388 -6.76 -13.38 -6.48
C VAL A 388 -5.27 -13.11 -6.28
N ILE A 389 -4.63 -14.02 -5.56
CA ILE A 389 -3.19 -14.01 -5.29
C ILE A 389 -2.59 -15.23 -5.99
N THR A 390 -1.70 -14.98 -6.96
CA THR A 390 -1.01 -16.02 -7.75
C THR A 390 0.47 -15.69 -7.87
N PHE A 391 1.28 -16.61 -8.40
CA PHE A 391 2.69 -16.33 -8.69
C PHE A 391 2.94 -16.13 -10.17
N ALA A 392 2.50 -17.09 -11.00
CA ALA A 392 2.77 -17.06 -12.42
C ALA A 392 1.81 -17.96 -13.18
N ASP A 393 1.57 -17.60 -14.43
CA ASP A 393 0.87 -18.43 -15.38
C ASP A 393 1.70 -19.66 -15.77
N ALA A 394 1.05 -20.81 -15.88
CA ALA A 394 1.68 -22.00 -16.45
C ALA A 394 2.00 -21.80 -17.95
N GLY A 395 1.27 -20.88 -18.58
CA GLY A 395 1.32 -20.61 -20.01
C GLY A 395 2.43 -19.69 -20.48
N VAL A 396 3.45 -19.41 -19.68
CA VAL A 396 4.60 -18.63 -20.14
C VAL A 396 5.48 -19.48 -21.04
N ASP A 397 5.75 -19.00 -22.24
CA ASP A 397 6.64 -19.61 -23.20
C ASP A 397 8.09 -19.62 -22.69
N LEU A 398 8.65 -20.80 -22.59
CA LEU A 398 10.02 -21.02 -22.16
C LEU A 398 10.82 -21.67 -23.30
N PRO A 399 12.15 -21.55 -23.27
CA PRO A 399 12.99 -22.25 -24.24
C PRO A 399 12.69 -23.75 -24.31
N THR A 400 12.39 -24.24 -25.48
CA THR A 400 11.98 -25.63 -25.74
C THR A 400 13.16 -26.57 -25.75
N CYS A 401 13.07 -27.69 -25.06
CA CYS A 401 14.03 -28.78 -25.17
C CYS A 401 13.80 -29.64 -26.41
N GLY A 402 14.86 -30.01 -27.08
CA GLY A 402 14.80 -30.98 -28.17
C GLY A 402 14.36 -32.37 -27.68
N SER A 403 13.74 -33.16 -28.53
CA SER A 403 13.25 -34.51 -28.23
C SER A 403 14.32 -35.39 -27.57
N GLY A 404 14.05 -35.89 -26.37
CA GLY A 404 14.94 -36.74 -25.60
C GLY A 404 15.87 -36.02 -24.62
N GLN A 405 15.82 -34.69 -24.54
CA GLN A 405 16.51 -33.94 -23.50
C GLN A 405 15.59 -33.81 -22.27
N THR A 406 16.17 -34.01 -21.11
CA THR A 406 15.44 -33.94 -19.80
C THR A 406 15.82 -32.70 -19.01
N THR A 407 16.55 -31.77 -19.63
CA THR A 407 17.04 -30.53 -19.00
C THR A 407 16.44 -29.33 -19.71
N HIS A 408 16.28 -28.24 -18.99
CA HIS A 408 15.85 -26.96 -19.55
C HIS A 408 16.80 -26.53 -20.69
N CYS A 409 16.26 -26.16 -21.83
CA CYS A 409 17.01 -25.94 -23.06
C CYS A 409 16.79 -24.53 -23.60
N GLU A 410 17.86 -23.81 -23.87
CA GLU A 410 17.85 -22.43 -24.35
C GLU A 410 17.49 -22.25 -25.84
N THR A 411 17.06 -23.29 -26.57
CA THR A 411 17.27 -23.25 -28.02
C THR A 411 16.22 -22.56 -28.84
N THR A 412 14.99 -22.41 -28.38
CA THR A 412 13.98 -21.66 -29.14
C THR A 412 12.79 -21.31 -28.24
N ASN A 413 12.60 -20.04 -28.03
CA ASN A 413 11.35 -19.46 -27.59
C ASN A 413 10.47 -19.33 -28.85
N ASN A 414 9.29 -19.93 -28.87
CA ASN A 414 8.38 -19.88 -29.99
C ASN A 414 7.01 -19.27 -29.66
N ASP A 415 6.92 -18.65 -28.49
CA ASP A 415 5.71 -18.00 -27.94
C ASP A 415 4.50 -18.96 -27.80
N VAL A 416 4.74 -20.26 -27.70
CA VAL A 416 3.70 -21.29 -27.52
C VAL A 416 4.11 -22.30 -26.46
N VAL A 417 3.32 -22.37 -25.38
CA VAL A 417 3.51 -23.42 -24.37
C VAL A 417 3.02 -24.76 -24.90
N ASN A 418 3.91 -25.71 -24.96
CA ASN A 418 3.61 -27.06 -25.42
C ASN A 418 3.50 -28.04 -24.24
N PRO A 419 2.30 -28.42 -23.81
CA PRO A 419 2.11 -29.29 -22.63
C PRO A 419 2.70 -30.70 -22.79
N GLY A 420 3.13 -31.06 -24.00
CA GLY A 420 3.82 -32.35 -24.29
C GLY A 420 5.33 -32.28 -24.21
N THR A 421 5.91 -31.13 -23.95
CA THR A 421 7.34 -30.88 -23.82
C THR A 421 7.74 -30.61 -22.35
N VAL A 422 9.02 -30.41 -22.11
CA VAL A 422 9.53 -30.01 -20.78
C VAL A 422 9.49 -28.50 -20.57
N GLU A 423 8.63 -27.77 -21.26
CA GLU A 423 8.38 -26.37 -21.00
C GLU A 423 7.60 -26.24 -19.69
N VAL A 424 8.30 -25.79 -18.66
CA VAL A 424 7.73 -25.55 -17.33
C VAL A 424 8.17 -24.16 -16.91
N ASN A 425 7.19 -23.30 -16.60
CA ASN A 425 7.49 -22.03 -15.97
C ASN A 425 8.04 -22.30 -14.54
N PRO A 426 9.29 -21.96 -14.23
CA PRO A 426 9.88 -22.26 -12.93
C PRO A 426 9.23 -21.49 -11.77
N LEU A 427 8.51 -20.40 -12.05
CA LEU A 427 7.73 -19.66 -11.06
C LEU A 427 6.32 -20.21 -10.86
N HIS A 428 5.83 -21.08 -11.74
CA HIS A 428 4.51 -21.66 -11.60
C HIS A 428 4.51 -22.73 -10.49
N VAL A 429 3.72 -22.49 -9.49
CA VAL A 429 3.56 -23.42 -8.34
C VAL A 429 2.16 -23.99 -8.38
N GLY A 430 2.02 -25.23 -8.85
CA GLY A 430 0.72 -25.88 -9.00
C GLY A 430 -0.14 -25.92 -7.74
N GLY A 431 0.47 -25.91 -6.56
CA GLY A 431 -0.26 -25.83 -5.29
C GLY A 431 -0.87 -24.45 -4.98
N ILE A 432 -0.61 -23.42 -5.82
CA ILE A 432 -1.10 -22.04 -5.61
C ILE A 432 -1.68 -21.47 -6.91
N ASP A 433 -1.05 -21.74 -8.06
CA ASP A 433 -1.42 -21.11 -9.32
C ASP A 433 -2.49 -21.88 -10.10
N LEU A 434 -2.59 -23.19 -9.89
CA LEU A 434 -3.64 -23.98 -10.54
C LEU A 434 -5.02 -23.57 -10.03
N VAL A 435 -5.93 -23.47 -10.98
CA VAL A 435 -7.36 -23.33 -10.70
C VAL A 435 -7.82 -24.48 -9.79
N GLY A 436 -8.45 -24.16 -8.68
CA GLY A 436 -8.76 -25.10 -7.60
C GLY A 436 -7.78 -25.06 -6.41
N HIS A 437 -6.72 -24.26 -6.49
CA HIS A 437 -5.70 -24.11 -5.44
C HIS A 437 -5.38 -22.65 -5.09
N ARG A 438 -5.92 -21.69 -5.86
CA ARG A 438 -5.57 -20.27 -5.73
C ARG A 438 -6.06 -19.67 -4.42
N TYR A 439 -5.32 -18.67 -3.94
CA TYR A 439 -5.69 -17.85 -2.81
C TYR A 439 -6.48 -16.62 -3.25
N HIS A 440 -7.43 -16.21 -2.42
CA HIS A 440 -8.21 -15.00 -2.59
C HIS A 440 -8.16 -14.20 -1.30
N SER A 441 -8.01 -12.88 -1.42
CA SER A 441 -8.22 -11.94 -0.32
C SER A 441 -9.61 -11.36 -0.47
N GLU A 442 -10.46 -11.56 0.52
CA GLU A 442 -11.87 -11.15 0.53
C GLU A 442 -12.21 -10.43 1.83
N ASP A 443 -13.39 -9.79 1.90
CA ASP A 443 -13.84 -9.05 3.08
C ASP A 443 -12.81 -8.00 3.56
N ASN A 444 -12.10 -7.39 2.63
CA ASN A 444 -11.03 -6.44 2.91
C ASN A 444 -11.58 -5.16 3.52
N PHE A 445 -11.19 -4.87 4.74
CA PHE A 445 -11.63 -3.71 5.49
C PHE A 445 -10.44 -3.04 6.20
N GLY A 446 -10.38 -1.70 6.10
CA GLY A 446 -9.35 -0.91 6.77
C GLY A 446 -9.93 0.30 7.48
N ILE A 447 -9.26 0.71 8.53
CA ILE A 447 -9.49 1.99 9.22
C ILE A 447 -8.17 2.72 9.27
N VAL A 448 -8.19 3.96 8.79
CA VAL A 448 -7.05 4.85 8.91
C VAL A 448 -7.44 6.03 9.78
N LEU A 449 -6.67 6.21 10.80
CA LEU A 449 -6.87 7.31 11.73
C LEU A 449 -5.66 8.23 11.68
N GLY A 450 -5.84 9.54 11.53
CA GLY A 450 -4.74 10.43 11.25
C GLY A 450 -4.78 11.85 11.89
N VAL A 451 -3.62 12.47 12.38
CA VAL A 451 -3.42 13.86 12.88
C VAL A 451 -2.36 14.59 12.10
N SER A 452 -2.62 15.84 11.78
CA SER A 452 -1.63 16.75 11.22
C SER A 452 -1.49 18.03 12.05
N GLY A 453 -0.27 18.40 12.36
CA GLY A 453 0.08 19.73 12.83
C GLY A 453 0.86 20.45 11.74
N GLN A 454 0.44 21.67 11.39
CA GLN A 454 1.03 22.45 10.30
C GLN A 454 1.39 23.85 10.80
N VAL A 455 2.52 24.36 10.32
CA VAL A 455 2.97 25.73 10.56
C VAL A 455 3.21 26.42 9.22
N ILE A 456 2.65 27.60 9.07
CA ILE A 456 2.66 28.39 7.84
C ILE A 456 3.49 29.66 8.09
N PHE A 457 4.52 29.90 7.26
CA PHE A 457 5.45 31.03 7.37
C PHE A 457 5.32 31.99 6.19
#